data_c54415cb1376bd3d233fecac86867c97
#
_entry.id   c54415cb1376bd3d233fecac86867c97
#
_cell.length_a   1.000
_cell.length_b   1.000
_cell.length_c   1.000
_cell.angle_alpha   90.00
_cell.angle_beta   90.00
_cell.angle_gamma   90.00
#
_symmetry.space_group_name_H-M   'P 1'
#
loop_
_entity.id
_entity.type
_entity.pdbx_description
1 polymer ?
#
loop_
_entity_poly.entity_id
_entity_poly.type
_entity_poly.pdbx_seq_one_letter_code
_entity_poly.pdbx_strand_id
1 'polypeptide(L)'
;DNGNELTYWGNVMEPIIRKEFMNRTGLKVRQKHAMIFHEEYPYLFADVDGIVTDERGEKCIFEAKTASQYKADQWENGVPEEYVLQVQHYLAVCGMNKAYIAALIGGNKFVFTIIYRDDSLIEELIVKEKEFWEECVLTDTEPVVDDSEATQEYLLSLIHI
;
A
#
# COMPACT_ATOMS: atom_id res chain seq x y z
N ASP A 1 -4.32 -1.52 21.02
CA ASP A 1 -3.34 -2.55 20.68
C ASP A 1 -2.03 -1.88 20.33
N ASN A 2 -1.08 -2.00 21.24
CA ASN A 2 0.27 -1.46 21.04
C ASN A 2 0.93 -2.36 19.97
N GLY A 3 0.76 -2.03 18.70
CA GLY A 3 1.43 -2.69 17.61
C GLY A 3 2.88 -3.01 17.94
N ASN A 4 3.48 -3.94 17.23
CA ASN A 4 4.89 -4.26 17.44
C ASN A 4 5.78 -3.02 17.14
N GLU A 5 7.05 -3.07 17.52
CA GLU A 5 8.02 -2.00 17.28
C GLU A 5 8.08 -1.55 15.80
N LEU A 6 7.90 -2.49 14.85
CA LEU A 6 7.91 -2.16 13.43
C LEU A 6 6.75 -1.24 13.05
N THR A 7 5.55 -1.52 13.53
CA THR A 7 4.36 -0.69 13.30
C THR A 7 4.51 0.67 13.96
N TYR A 8 5.01 0.71 15.18
CA TYR A 8 5.27 1.96 15.91
C TYR A 8 6.21 2.87 15.12
N TRP A 9 7.37 2.36 14.72
CA TRP A 9 8.35 3.13 13.98
C TRP A 9 7.86 3.50 12.56
N GLY A 10 7.06 2.64 11.93
CA GLY A 10 6.38 2.98 10.67
C GLY A 10 5.55 4.25 10.81
N ASN A 11 4.70 4.32 11.83
CA ASN A 11 3.86 5.48 12.11
C ASN A 11 4.67 6.74 12.47
N VAL A 12 5.73 6.59 13.26
CA VAL A 12 6.62 7.71 13.62
C VAL A 12 7.36 8.27 12.41
N MET A 13 7.79 7.41 11.50
CA MET A 13 8.59 7.80 10.33
C MET A 13 7.75 8.29 9.14
N GLU A 14 6.49 7.92 9.05
CA GLU A 14 5.61 8.33 7.96
C GLU A 14 5.62 9.84 7.68
N PRO A 15 5.40 10.74 8.67
CA PRO A 15 5.45 12.18 8.42
C PRO A 15 6.82 12.68 7.99
N ILE A 16 7.91 12.02 8.43
CA ILE A 16 9.28 12.36 8.04
C ILE A 16 9.51 11.98 6.57
N ILE A 17 9.12 10.77 6.19
CA ILE A 17 9.21 10.27 4.80
C ILE A 17 8.38 11.14 3.87
N ARG A 18 7.17 11.51 4.26
CA ARG A 18 6.30 12.42 3.51
C ARG A 18 6.94 13.79 3.30
N LYS A 19 7.52 14.36 4.34
CA LYS A 19 8.21 15.64 4.26
C LYS A 19 9.42 15.59 3.32
N GLU A 20 10.22 14.52 3.41
CA GLU A 20 11.38 14.33 2.55
C GLU A 20 10.97 14.15 1.08
N PHE A 21 9.91 13.40 0.83
CA PHE A 21 9.33 13.28 -0.52
C PHE A 21 8.93 14.65 -1.09
N MET A 22 8.22 15.46 -0.30
CA MET A 22 7.84 16.82 -0.72
C MET A 22 9.06 17.70 -1.00
N ASN A 23 10.11 17.60 -0.17
CA ASN A 23 11.34 18.36 -0.36
C ASN A 23 12.05 17.99 -1.67
N ARG A 24 12.12 16.71 -2.00
CA ARG A 24 12.82 16.24 -3.21
C ARG A 24 12.04 16.44 -4.50
N THR A 25 10.74 16.36 -4.44
CA THR A 25 9.89 16.42 -5.64
C THR A 25 9.26 17.78 -5.89
N GLY A 26 9.11 18.60 -4.85
CA GLY A 26 8.31 19.83 -4.91
C GLY A 26 6.80 19.59 -4.94
N LEU A 27 6.36 18.34 -4.95
CA LEU A 27 4.95 17.98 -4.95
C LEU A 27 4.36 18.14 -3.54
N LYS A 28 3.10 18.53 -3.45
CA LYS A 28 2.39 18.64 -2.18
C LYS A 28 1.68 17.34 -1.86
N VAL A 29 1.90 16.83 -0.66
CA VAL A 29 1.17 15.68 -0.12
C VAL A 29 0.25 16.16 0.97
N ARG A 30 -1.05 15.89 0.80
CA ARG A 30 -2.06 16.12 1.83
C ARG A 30 -2.31 14.81 2.56
N GLN A 31 -2.11 14.80 3.87
CA GLN A 31 -2.44 13.66 4.70
C GLN A 31 -3.96 13.40 4.65
N LYS A 32 -4.33 12.13 4.59
CA LYS A 32 -5.72 11.70 4.65
C LYS A 32 -5.93 10.83 5.89
N HIS A 33 -6.89 11.22 6.71
CA HIS A 33 -7.21 10.55 7.97
C HIS A 33 -8.51 9.74 7.92
N ALA A 34 -9.00 9.43 6.72
CA ALA A 34 -10.26 8.72 6.57
C ALA A 34 -10.08 7.48 5.70
N MET A 35 -10.62 6.36 6.15
CA MET A 35 -10.79 5.17 5.32
C MET A 35 -11.62 5.50 4.09
N ILE A 36 -11.18 5.01 2.95
CA ILE A 36 -11.88 5.08 1.68
C ILE A 36 -12.43 3.70 1.38
N PHE A 37 -13.70 3.62 1.01
CA PHE A 37 -14.35 2.37 0.66
C PHE A 37 -14.57 2.28 -0.85
N HIS A 38 -14.42 1.06 -1.40
CA HIS A 38 -14.71 0.82 -2.79
C HIS A 38 -16.20 1.05 -3.08
N GLU A 39 -16.51 1.71 -4.17
CA GLU A 39 -17.88 2.10 -4.49
C GLU A 39 -18.80 0.89 -4.70
N GLU A 40 -18.32 -0.14 -5.41
CA GLU A 40 -19.07 -1.35 -5.72
C GLU A 40 -18.93 -2.44 -4.66
N TYR A 41 -17.75 -2.55 -4.02
CA TYR A 41 -17.42 -3.57 -3.03
C TYR A 41 -17.08 -2.92 -1.69
N PRO A 42 -18.07 -2.55 -0.84
CA PRO A 42 -17.83 -1.77 0.38
C PRO A 42 -16.95 -2.45 1.45
N TYR A 43 -16.73 -3.76 1.34
CA TYR A 43 -15.80 -4.49 2.21
C TYR A 43 -14.33 -4.29 1.80
N LEU A 44 -14.07 -3.77 0.59
CA LEU A 44 -12.75 -3.34 0.16
C LEU A 44 -12.53 -1.89 0.57
N PHE A 45 -11.47 -1.62 1.31
CA PHE A 45 -11.15 -0.28 1.77
C PHE A 45 -9.65 0.01 1.68
N ALA A 46 -9.32 1.27 1.69
CA ALA A 46 -7.96 1.77 1.69
C ALA A 46 -7.77 2.79 2.81
N ASP A 47 -6.68 2.65 3.55
CA ASP A 47 -6.17 3.63 4.49
C ASP A 47 -4.84 4.15 3.94
N VAL A 48 -4.91 5.23 3.16
CA VAL A 48 -3.76 5.77 2.44
C VAL A 48 -3.03 6.82 3.28
N ASP A 49 -1.71 6.84 3.22
CA ASP A 49 -0.86 7.79 3.98
C ASP A 49 -1.01 9.23 3.49
N GLY A 50 -1.45 9.40 2.26
CA GLY A 50 -1.69 10.73 1.73
C GLY A 50 -2.18 10.75 0.28
N ILE A 51 -2.53 11.95 -0.16
CA ILE A 51 -2.91 12.24 -1.53
C ILE A 51 -1.94 13.29 -2.08
N VAL A 52 -1.31 12.97 -3.21
CA VAL A 52 -0.44 13.87 -3.97
C VAL A 52 -1.25 14.50 -5.09
N THR A 53 -1.06 15.79 -5.31
CA THR A 53 -1.49 16.43 -6.55
C THR A 53 -0.26 16.61 -7.43
N ASP A 54 -0.25 15.94 -8.58
CA ASP A 54 0.88 16.02 -9.50
C ASP A 54 0.92 17.35 -10.29
N GLU A 55 1.92 17.48 -11.15
CA GLU A 55 2.12 18.70 -11.97
C GLU A 55 0.98 18.97 -12.95
N ARG A 56 0.19 17.94 -13.29
CA ARG A 56 -0.98 18.03 -14.17
C ARG A 56 -2.28 18.27 -13.41
N GLY A 57 -2.23 18.34 -12.07
CA GLY A 57 -3.40 18.44 -11.22
C GLY A 57 -4.11 17.12 -10.94
N GLU A 58 -3.53 15.99 -11.37
CA GLU A 58 -4.08 14.66 -11.09
C GLU A 58 -3.86 14.28 -9.62
N LYS A 59 -4.89 13.69 -9.02
CA LYS A 59 -4.81 13.14 -7.67
C LYS A 59 -4.21 11.74 -7.71
N CYS A 60 -3.18 11.53 -6.90
CA CYS A 60 -2.43 10.29 -6.81
C CYS A 60 -2.33 9.84 -5.36
N ILE A 61 -2.19 8.55 -5.13
CA ILE A 61 -1.94 8.01 -3.80
C ILE A 61 -0.48 8.30 -3.41
N PHE A 62 -0.26 8.56 -2.13
CA PHE A 62 1.06 8.55 -1.50
C PHE A 62 1.10 7.45 -0.45
N GLU A 63 2.14 6.62 -0.50
CA GLU A 63 2.46 5.59 0.47
C GLU A 63 3.88 5.75 0.98
N ALA A 64 4.03 5.69 2.30
CA ALA A 64 5.32 5.72 2.99
C ALA A 64 5.66 4.33 3.55
N LYS A 65 6.89 3.89 3.36
CA LYS A 65 7.38 2.61 3.87
C LYS A 65 8.70 2.79 4.62
N THR A 66 8.87 1.98 5.66
CA THR A 66 10.17 1.77 6.30
C THR A 66 10.62 0.33 6.03
N ALA A 67 11.89 0.13 5.78
CA ALA A 67 12.48 -1.18 5.62
C ALA A 67 13.79 -1.28 6.39
N SER A 68 14.07 -2.47 6.94
CA SER A 68 15.38 -2.73 7.53
C SER A 68 16.45 -2.83 6.44
N GLN A 69 17.70 -2.61 6.82
CA GLN A 69 18.80 -2.75 5.88
C GLN A 69 18.95 -4.17 5.33
N TYR A 70 18.52 -5.18 6.09
CA TYR A 70 18.53 -6.58 5.65
C TYR A 70 17.54 -6.89 4.52
N LYS A 71 16.58 -6.00 4.28
CA LYS A 71 15.63 -6.08 3.17
C LYS A 71 15.96 -5.12 2.03
N ALA A 72 17.13 -4.48 2.05
CA ALA A 72 17.53 -3.49 1.05
C ALA A 72 17.58 -4.08 -0.37
N ASP A 73 17.99 -5.34 -0.51
CA ASP A 73 18.04 -6.07 -1.78
C ASP A 73 16.68 -6.21 -2.45
N GLN A 74 15.61 -6.31 -1.66
CA GLN A 74 14.24 -6.37 -2.18
C GLN A 74 13.83 -5.08 -2.92
N TRP A 75 14.49 -3.97 -2.61
CA TRP A 75 14.25 -2.66 -3.22
C TRP A 75 15.21 -2.32 -4.38
N GLU A 76 16.19 -3.16 -4.66
CA GLU A 76 17.19 -2.90 -5.72
C GLU A 76 16.59 -2.95 -7.12
N ASN A 77 15.62 -3.82 -7.35
CA ASN A 77 14.98 -4.02 -8.64
C ASN A 77 13.58 -3.37 -8.73
N GLY A 78 13.25 -2.49 -7.81
CA GLY A 78 11.97 -1.82 -7.75
C GLY A 78 11.28 -1.99 -6.41
N VAL A 79 9.97 -1.85 -6.39
CA VAL A 79 9.16 -2.02 -5.18
C VAL A 79 8.90 -3.49 -4.92
N PRO A 80 9.03 -3.98 -3.68
CA PRO A 80 8.62 -5.34 -3.32
C PRO A 80 7.19 -5.66 -3.76
N GLU A 81 6.97 -6.88 -4.25
CA GLU A 81 5.69 -7.30 -4.85
C GLU A 81 4.51 -7.12 -3.89
N GLU A 82 4.67 -7.42 -2.62
CA GLU A 82 3.65 -7.23 -1.58
C GLU A 82 3.13 -5.79 -1.52
N TYR A 83 4.02 -4.80 -1.67
CA TYR A 83 3.63 -3.39 -1.68
C TYR A 83 3.04 -2.95 -3.02
N VAL A 84 3.46 -3.56 -4.13
CA VAL A 84 2.81 -3.35 -5.44
C VAL A 84 1.36 -3.81 -5.37
N LEU A 85 1.09 -4.99 -4.82
CA LEU A 85 -0.26 -5.52 -4.63
C LEU A 85 -1.11 -4.60 -3.73
N GLN A 86 -0.56 -4.15 -2.61
CA GLN A 86 -1.25 -3.22 -1.72
C GLN A 86 -1.61 -1.90 -2.43
N VAL A 87 -0.67 -1.35 -3.17
CA VAL A 87 -0.88 -0.09 -3.91
C VAL A 87 -1.91 -0.26 -5.02
N GLN A 88 -1.90 -1.38 -5.76
CA GLN A 88 -2.91 -1.67 -6.78
C GLN A 88 -4.31 -1.81 -6.16
N HIS A 89 -4.42 -2.45 -5.00
CA HIS A 89 -5.66 -2.47 -4.24
C HIS A 89 -6.13 -1.05 -3.88
N TYR A 90 -5.24 -0.20 -3.39
CA TYR A 90 -5.57 1.19 -3.06
C TYR A 90 -5.98 2.01 -4.28
N LEU A 91 -5.33 1.80 -5.43
CA LEU A 91 -5.70 2.43 -6.69
C LEU A 91 -7.11 2.01 -7.14
N ALA A 92 -7.45 0.73 -6.98
CA ALA A 92 -8.80 0.22 -7.26
C ALA A 92 -9.85 0.88 -6.34
N VAL A 93 -9.62 0.89 -5.04
CA VAL A 93 -10.55 1.45 -4.05
C VAL A 93 -10.75 2.96 -4.25
N CYS A 94 -9.67 3.69 -4.49
CA CYS A 94 -9.70 5.15 -4.64
C CYS A 94 -10.10 5.62 -6.05
N GLY A 95 -10.14 4.73 -7.04
CA GLY A 95 -10.38 5.10 -8.43
C GLY A 95 -9.30 6.00 -9.02
N MET A 96 -8.04 5.81 -8.61
CA MET A 96 -6.89 6.60 -9.05
C MET A 96 -6.01 5.82 -10.02
N ASN A 97 -5.18 6.53 -10.80
CA ASN A 97 -4.40 5.94 -11.90
C ASN A 97 -2.94 5.72 -11.55
N LYS A 98 -2.42 6.39 -10.52
CA LYS A 98 -1.03 6.22 -10.08
C LYS A 98 -0.84 6.51 -8.60
N ALA A 99 0.23 5.96 -8.07
CA ALA A 99 0.67 6.16 -6.71
C ALA A 99 2.17 6.48 -6.67
N TYR A 100 2.54 7.29 -5.71
CA TYR A 100 3.94 7.49 -5.32
C TYR A 100 4.20 6.67 -4.07
N ILE A 101 5.19 5.80 -4.13
CA ILE A 101 5.69 5.08 -2.96
C ILE A 101 7.07 5.57 -2.61
N ALA A 102 7.27 5.95 -1.35
CA ALA A 102 8.54 6.39 -0.81
C ALA A 102 8.96 5.49 0.34
N ALA A 103 10.22 5.10 0.39
CA ALA A 103 10.73 4.23 1.44
C ALA A 103 12.02 4.78 2.05
N LEU A 104 12.12 4.64 3.37
CA LEU A 104 13.36 4.84 4.11
C LEU A 104 13.91 3.47 4.51
N ILE A 105 15.05 3.09 3.92
CA ILE A 105 15.68 1.78 4.08
C ILE A 105 16.86 1.93 5.02
N GLY A 106 16.89 1.10 6.08
CA GLY A 106 17.97 1.12 7.06
C GLY A 106 18.12 2.45 7.82
N GLY A 107 17.10 3.31 7.76
CA GLY A 107 17.10 4.63 8.39
C GLY A 107 17.94 5.70 7.69
N ASN A 108 18.59 5.40 6.56
CA ASN A 108 19.53 6.31 5.92
C ASN A 108 19.54 6.29 4.38
N LYS A 109 18.78 5.40 3.74
CA LYS A 109 18.61 5.36 2.28
C LYS A 109 17.17 5.66 1.92
N PHE A 110 16.94 6.82 1.29
CA PHE A 110 15.63 7.22 0.83
C PHE A 110 15.48 6.91 -0.66
N VAL A 111 14.39 6.23 -1.01
CA VAL A 111 14.02 5.93 -2.40
C VAL A 111 12.55 6.26 -2.62
N PHE A 112 12.18 6.63 -3.83
CA PHE A 112 10.78 6.76 -4.22
C PHE A 112 10.59 6.42 -5.69
N THR A 113 9.40 5.96 -6.04
CA THR A 113 9.03 5.65 -7.41
C THR A 113 7.53 5.81 -7.63
N ILE A 114 7.10 5.73 -8.88
CA ILE A 114 5.71 5.78 -9.28
C ILE A 114 5.26 4.36 -9.62
N ILE A 115 4.09 3.99 -9.12
CA ILE A 115 3.38 2.77 -9.52
C ILE A 115 2.15 3.21 -10.31
N TYR A 116 2.06 2.76 -11.55
CA TYR A 116 0.91 3.02 -12.41
C TYR A 116 -0.15 1.94 -12.21
N ARG A 117 -1.42 2.33 -12.34
CA ARG A 117 -2.54 1.42 -12.29
C ARG A 117 -2.39 0.31 -13.34
N ASP A 118 -2.56 -0.92 -12.90
CA ASP A 118 -2.60 -2.12 -13.73
C ASP A 118 -3.99 -2.77 -13.61
N ASP A 119 -4.85 -2.53 -14.58
CA ASP A 119 -6.24 -3.01 -14.54
C ASP A 119 -6.33 -4.53 -14.57
N SER A 120 -5.43 -5.22 -15.28
CA SER A 120 -5.39 -6.69 -15.29
C SER A 120 -5.08 -7.25 -13.92
N LEU A 121 -4.07 -6.69 -13.25
CA LEU A 121 -3.69 -7.09 -11.89
C LEU A 121 -4.81 -6.76 -10.89
N ILE A 122 -5.46 -5.61 -11.04
CA ILE A 122 -6.59 -5.21 -10.19
C ILE A 122 -7.76 -6.17 -10.33
N GLU A 123 -8.11 -6.61 -11.55
CA GLU A 123 -9.18 -7.59 -11.76
C GLU A 123 -8.87 -8.91 -11.03
N GLU A 124 -7.65 -9.41 -11.13
CA GLU A 124 -7.22 -10.61 -10.41
C GLU A 124 -7.29 -10.41 -8.88
N LEU A 125 -6.83 -9.27 -8.38
CA LEU A 125 -6.87 -8.95 -6.95
C LEU A 125 -8.31 -8.90 -6.43
N ILE A 126 -9.22 -8.23 -7.12
CA ILE A 126 -10.63 -8.12 -6.71
C ILE A 126 -11.28 -9.49 -6.65
N VAL A 127 -11.04 -10.37 -7.62
CA VAL A 127 -11.56 -11.75 -7.60
C VAL A 127 -11.06 -12.49 -6.37
N LYS A 128 -9.75 -12.45 -6.08
CA LYS A 128 -9.14 -13.12 -4.92
C LYS A 128 -9.63 -12.54 -3.58
N GLU A 129 -9.72 -11.22 -3.48
CA GLU A 129 -10.22 -10.54 -2.29
C GLU A 129 -11.69 -10.86 -2.02
N LYS A 130 -12.50 -10.94 -3.07
CA LYS A 130 -13.91 -11.34 -2.98
C LYS A 130 -14.04 -12.79 -2.54
N GLU A 131 -13.31 -13.72 -3.14
CA GLU A 131 -13.27 -15.12 -2.72
C GLU A 131 -12.83 -15.26 -1.27
N PHE A 132 -11.77 -14.56 -0.88
CA PHE A 132 -11.27 -14.55 0.48
C PHE A 132 -12.33 -14.03 1.47
N TRP A 133 -13.02 -12.95 1.14
CA TRP A 133 -14.09 -12.40 1.97
C TRP A 133 -15.25 -13.38 2.11
N GLU A 134 -15.75 -13.91 1.00
CA GLU A 134 -16.93 -14.81 0.99
C GLU A 134 -16.63 -16.17 1.61
N GLU A 135 -15.48 -16.76 1.34
CA GLU A 135 -15.13 -18.12 1.74
C GLU A 135 -14.44 -18.20 3.09
N CYS A 136 -13.66 -17.20 3.46
CA CYS A 136 -12.84 -17.22 4.68
C CYS A 136 -13.41 -16.31 5.76
N VAL A 137 -13.64 -15.04 5.47
CA VAL A 137 -14.06 -14.06 6.49
C VAL A 137 -15.49 -14.28 6.92
N LEU A 138 -16.42 -14.44 5.98
CA LEU A 138 -17.85 -14.68 6.31
C LEU A 138 -18.11 -16.07 6.91
N THR A 139 -17.27 -17.05 6.60
CA THR A 139 -17.41 -18.42 7.11
C THR A 139 -16.50 -18.74 8.29
N ASP A 140 -15.61 -17.81 8.67
CA ASP A 140 -14.60 -17.98 9.73
C ASP A 140 -13.70 -19.22 9.48
N THR A 141 -13.30 -19.42 8.21
CA THR A 141 -12.43 -20.52 7.77
C THR A 141 -11.07 -20.01 7.33
N GLU A 142 -10.02 -20.80 7.58
CA GLU A 142 -8.68 -20.47 7.11
C GLU A 142 -8.58 -20.58 5.58
N PRO A 143 -7.87 -19.65 4.90
CA PRO A 143 -7.69 -19.70 3.46
C PRO A 143 -6.89 -20.95 3.04
N VAL A 144 -7.32 -21.57 1.94
CA VAL A 144 -6.55 -22.64 1.30
C VAL A 144 -5.39 -22.01 0.54
N VAL A 145 -4.19 -22.40 0.93
CA VAL A 145 -2.93 -21.80 0.49
C VAL A 145 -2.49 -22.43 -0.84
N ASP A 146 -2.81 -21.76 -1.95
CA ASP A 146 -2.37 -22.20 -3.30
C ASP A 146 -1.74 -21.05 -4.14
N ASP A 147 -1.57 -19.88 -3.55
CA ASP A 147 -1.05 -18.69 -4.22
C ASP A 147 0.42 -18.40 -3.86
N SER A 148 1.03 -17.45 -4.57
CA SER A 148 2.37 -16.98 -4.26
C SER A 148 2.48 -16.46 -2.83
N GLU A 149 3.66 -16.58 -2.22
CA GLU A 149 3.94 -16.12 -0.87
C GLU A 149 3.55 -14.63 -0.68
N ALA A 150 3.83 -13.79 -1.68
CA ALA A 150 3.45 -12.37 -1.67
C ALA A 150 1.94 -12.14 -1.63
N THR A 151 1.17 -12.91 -2.38
CA THR A 151 -0.30 -12.83 -2.36
C THR A 151 -0.86 -13.28 -1.02
N GLN A 152 -0.28 -14.32 -0.42
CA GLN A 152 -0.69 -14.80 0.90
C GLN A 152 -0.40 -13.77 2.00
N GLU A 153 0.80 -13.20 2.02
CA GLU A 153 1.16 -12.14 2.95
C GLU A 153 0.22 -10.94 2.82
N TYR A 154 -0.11 -10.58 1.57
CA TYR A 154 -1.05 -9.50 1.30
C TYR A 154 -2.45 -9.82 1.83
N LEU A 155 -3.02 -10.97 1.53
CA LEU A 155 -4.35 -11.39 2.00
C LEU A 155 -4.41 -11.49 3.53
N LEU A 156 -3.37 -12.03 4.16
CA LEU A 156 -3.27 -12.08 5.62
C LEU A 156 -3.18 -10.68 6.23
N SER A 157 -2.57 -9.73 5.56
CA SER A 157 -2.52 -8.33 6.01
C SER A 157 -3.89 -7.67 6.08
N LEU A 158 -4.83 -8.09 5.22
CA LEU A 158 -6.21 -7.59 5.23
C LEU A 158 -7.01 -8.01 6.47
N ILE A 159 -6.66 -9.14 7.09
CA ILE A 159 -7.34 -9.64 8.32
C ILE A 159 -6.88 -8.84 9.55
N HIS A 160 -5.65 -8.34 9.55
CA HIS A 160 -5.02 -7.69 10.70
C HIS A 160 -5.20 -6.17 10.73
N ILE A 161 -5.89 -5.65 9.76
CA ILE A 161 -6.34 -4.26 9.73
C ILE A 161 -7.64 -4.18 10.52
#